data_12c2c40cb1e281def8afa72eaf695eec
#
_entry.id   12c2c40cb1e281def8afa72eaf695eec
#
_cell.length_a   1.000
_cell.length_b   1.000
_cell.length_c   1.000
_cell.angle_alpha   90.00
_cell.angle_beta   90.00
_cell.angle_gamma   90.00
#
_symmetry.space_group_name_H-M   'P 1'
#
loop_
_entity.id
_entity.type
_entity.pdbx_description
1 polymer ?
#
loop_
_entity_poly.entity_id
_entity_poly.type
_entity_poly.pdbx_seq_one_letter_code
_entity_poly.pdbx_strand_id
1 'polypeptide(L)'
;IIGSTFQLLGRVGSNSFEEFGVRDTITQQDFNNGIKYINSSKSNFEGITNFSHGETVQLRAYLYDDAGNYSVGEISSTNMLIDIVANAPNPVSISSNNQFQNLAKTGNVINLSMSFNEDVSSLNILIDGYNSDSVQDLGDENFQASYTLTGGETNGLLTSTISVTDYYGNQNEYSGSTDGSRVRFDSILPIANIVTLNSGNPWNQSWAKVGDSIQFFIETSEQLLNISGLVNGNSSSSIGISLDQYNIKYIFSDSDIDGLISFEIVLTDSAGNESETIINTTNNSQITFDKTNPSTFTVGEINTNGGNIVSEVWNSTNTSLNINIPIDDDNSLDSGRVQLQVKIGLNNYENLGNYSFILSNEINSSKTISISDDLVESITGYSENDTIIISALIFDIPGNMTLGNQSLIKMVINESLPIVLNSNIESDFSDSSLAAVGSLIKLSFSTDTEIQTPSVFISDEIATITNIEGNNWESTY
;
A
#
# COMPACT_ATOMS: atom_id res chain seq x y z
N ILE A 1 -32.66 -15.73 81.52
CA ILE A 1 -34.00 -16.16 81.93
C ILE A 1 -34.89 -16.05 80.69
N ILE A 2 -35.48 -17.09 80.26
CA ILE A 2 -36.35 -17.16 79.08
C ILE A 2 -37.65 -16.41 79.42
N GLY A 3 -38.04 -15.52 78.52
CA GLY A 3 -39.24 -14.74 78.60
C GLY A 3 -39.04 -13.31 79.21
N SER A 4 -37.95 -13.06 79.93
CA SER A 4 -37.61 -11.71 80.39
C SER A 4 -37.23 -10.86 79.18
N THR A 5 -37.45 -9.57 79.28
CA THR A 5 -37.02 -8.60 78.25
C THR A 5 -35.71 -7.99 78.64
N PHE A 6 -34.91 -7.73 77.65
CA PHE A 6 -33.64 -6.98 77.85
C PHE A 6 -33.52 -5.84 76.85
N GLN A 7 -32.78 -4.83 77.26
CA GLN A 7 -32.35 -3.72 76.46
C GLN A 7 -30.82 -3.77 76.35
N LEU A 8 -30.31 -3.89 75.12
CA LEU A 8 -28.86 -3.84 74.92
C LEU A 8 -28.36 -2.38 75.12
N LEU A 9 -27.22 -2.31 75.74
CA LEU A 9 -26.43 -1.08 75.80
C LEU A 9 -25.07 -1.40 75.13
N GLY A 10 -24.66 -0.55 74.24
CA GLY A 10 -23.39 -0.60 73.59
C GLY A 10 -22.54 0.61 73.84
N ARG A 11 -21.25 0.45 73.80
CA ARG A 11 -20.31 1.57 73.72
C ARG A 11 -19.14 1.20 72.86
N VAL A 12 -18.59 2.19 72.19
CA VAL A 12 -17.36 2.06 71.42
C VAL A 12 -16.24 2.68 72.26
N GLY A 13 -15.18 1.92 72.46
CA GLY A 13 -14.03 2.35 73.28
C GLY A 13 -14.40 2.76 74.69
N SER A 14 -14.01 3.96 75.09
CA SER A 14 -14.25 4.53 76.40
C SER A 14 -15.55 5.39 76.52
N ASN A 15 -16.39 5.40 75.49
CA ASN A 15 -17.64 6.17 75.51
C ASN A 15 -18.61 5.71 76.60
N SER A 16 -19.63 6.54 76.90
CA SER A 16 -20.75 6.12 77.75
C SER A 16 -21.57 5.02 77.05
N PHE A 17 -22.09 4.11 77.86
CA PHE A 17 -23.04 3.09 77.30
C PHE A 17 -24.37 3.83 76.96
N GLU A 18 -24.87 3.49 75.79
CA GLU A 18 -26.15 3.95 75.26
C GLU A 18 -27.02 2.77 74.82
N GLU A 19 -28.31 2.95 74.91
CA GLU A 19 -29.30 1.96 74.49
C GLU A 19 -29.30 1.88 72.93
N PHE A 20 -29.30 0.67 72.39
CA PHE A 20 -29.46 0.48 70.97
C PHE A 20 -30.40 -0.72 70.65
N GLY A 21 -31.00 -0.66 69.46
CA GLY A 21 -31.98 -1.65 69.08
C GLY A 21 -33.29 -1.59 69.93
N VAL A 22 -34.12 -2.59 69.78
CA VAL A 22 -35.39 -2.69 70.54
C VAL A 22 -35.24 -3.69 71.65
N ARG A 23 -36.05 -3.51 72.71
CA ARG A 23 -36.19 -4.57 73.73
C ARG A 23 -36.64 -5.86 73.08
N ASP A 24 -35.97 -6.93 73.45
CA ASP A 24 -36.19 -8.27 72.86
C ASP A 24 -36.26 -9.35 73.92
N THR A 25 -36.87 -10.47 73.57
CA THR A 25 -36.99 -11.63 74.44
C THR A 25 -35.89 -12.65 74.14
N ILE A 26 -35.27 -13.18 75.17
CA ILE A 26 -34.20 -14.22 74.98
C ILE A 26 -34.88 -15.52 74.61
N THR A 27 -34.54 -16.08 73.43
CA THR A 27 -34.98 -17.40 72.99
C THR A 27 -34.03 -18.53 73.44
N GLN A 28 -34.55 -19.75 73.46
CA GLN A 28 -33.71 -20.91 73.82
C GLN A 28 -32.56 -21.16 72.79
N GLN A 29 -32.76 -20.81 71.55
CA GLN A 29 -31.76 -21.08 70.49
C GLN A 29 -30.57 -20.13 70.59
N ASP A 30 -30.82 -18.86 70.84
CA ASP A 30 -29.75 -17.87 71.08
C ASP A 30 -28.85 -18.29 72.24
N PHE A 31 -29.48 -18.80 73.31
CA PHE A 31 -28.75 -19.29 74.50
C PHE A 31 -27.85 -20.52 74.18
N ASN A 32 -28.34 -21.46 73.34
CA ASN A 32 -27.64 -22.68 73.04
C ASN A 32 -26.45 -22.43 72.09
N ASN A 33 -26.51 -21.44 71.20
CA ASN A 33 -25.48 -21.16 70.22
C ASN A 33 -24.39 -20.23 70.76
N GLY A 34 -24.59 -19.64 71.98
CA GLY A 34 -23.64 -18.68 72.53
C GLY A 34 -23.55 -17.36 71.75
N ILE A 35 -24.31 -17.22 70.68
CA ILE A 35 -24.35 -16.06 69.81
C ILE A 35 -25.81 -15.69 69.62
N LYS A 36 -26.18 -14.50 70.00
CA LYS A 36 -27.46 -13.93 69.58
C LYS A 36 -27.23 -13.11 68.31
N TYR A 37 -27.80 -13.58 67.20
CA TYR A 37 -27.95 -12.76 66.01
C TYR A 37 -29.06 -11.75 66.28
N ILE A 38 -28.62 -10.56 66.60
CA ILE A 38 -29.54 -9.43 66.63
C ILE A 38 -29.79 -9.06 65.20
N ASN A 39 -30.98 -9.36 64.67
CA ASN A 39 -31.45 -8.79 63.44
C ASN A 39 -31.75 -7.31 63.65
N SER A 40 -30.68 -6.57 63.96
CA SER A 40 -30.70 -5.14 63.98
C SER A 40 -30.37 -4.66 62.58
N SER A 41 -31.14 -3.74 62.07
CA SER A 41 -30.79 -3.10 60.79
C SER A 41 -29.41 -2.46 60.93
N LYS A 42 -28.66 -2.40 59.85
CA LYS A 42 -27.37 -1.72 59.76
C LYS A 42 -27.45 -0.34 60.47
N SER A 43 -28.54 0.41 60.26
CA SER A 43 -28.78 1.70 60.85
C SER A 43 -28.86 1.72 62.39
N ASN A 44 -29.28 0.64 63.03
CA ASN A 44 -29.33 0.59 64.51
C ASN A 44 -27.94 0.44 65.15
N PHE A 45 -27.06 -0.36 64.52
CA PHE A 45 -25.66 -0.47 64.95
C PHE A 45 -24.87 0.79 64.61
N GLU A 46 -25.08 1.34 63.42
CA GLU A 46 -24.46 2.60 62.99
C GLU A 46 -24.91 3.80 63.88
N GLY A 47 -26.00 3.62 64.62
CA GLY A 47 -26.49 4.61 65.56
C GLY A 47 -25.68 4.67 66.88
N ILE A 48 -24.85 3.68 67.21
CA ILE A 48 -23.98 3.74 68.40
C ILE A 48 -22.90 4.80 68.16
N THR A 49 -22.79 5.73 69.10
CA THR A 49 -21.86 6.85 68.97
C THR A 49 -20.42 6.38 68.72
N ASN A 50 -19.82 6.90 67.65
CA ASN A 50 -18.47 6.52 67.16
C ASN A 50 -18.37 5.05 66.64
N PHE A 51 -19.50 4.42 66.23
CA PHE A 51 -19.49 3.10 65.67
C PHE A 51 -18.79 3.10 64.31
N SER A 52 -17.73 2.27 64.17
CA SER A 52 -16.99 2.12 62.92
C SER A 52 -16.31 0.75 62.82
N HIS A 53 -16.12 0.31 61.59
CA HIS A 53 -15.38 -0.92 61.31
C HIS A 53 -13.99 -0.90 61.96
N GLY A 54 -13.56 -2.04 62.52
CA GLY A 54 -12.28 -2.20 63.22
C GLY A 54 -12.28 -1.70 64.66
N GLU A 55 -13.32 -1.01 65.12
CA GLU A 55 -13.45 -0.57 66.50
C GLU A 55 -13.94 -1.70 67.42
N THR A 56 -13.66 -1.54 68.71
CA THR A 56 -14.04 -2.51 69.72
C THR A 56 -15.31 -2.04 70.44
N VAL A 57 -16.34 -2.86 70.40
CA VAL A 57 -17.59 -2.60 71.14
C VAL A 57 -17.63 -3.43 72.40
N GLN A 58 -17.98 -2.81 73.46
CA GLN A 58 -18.37 -3.48 74.70
C GLN A 58 -19.86 -3.44 74.87
N LEU A 59 -20.43 -4.57 75.27
CA LEU A 59 -21.85 -4.70 75.46
C LEU A 59 -22.18 -4.96 76.90
N ARG A 60 -23.30 -4.50 77.38
CA ARG A 60 -24.02 -4.91 78.58
C ARG A 60 -25.51 -4.80 78.34
N ALA A 61 -26.33 -5.20 79.28
CA ALA A 61 -27.74 -5.16 79.11
C ALA A 61 -28.41 -4.65 80.35
N TYR A 62 -29.51 -3.97 80.18
CA TYR A 62 -30.55 -3.86 81.26
C TYR A 62 -31.41 -5.12 81.11
N LEU A 63 -31.70 -5.71 82.26
CA LEU A 63 -32.62 -6.84 82.38
C LEU A 63 -33.84 -6.33 83.14
N TYR A 64 -34.99 -6.35 82.49
CA TYR A 64 -36.26 -5.89 83.03
C TYR A 64 -37.10 -7.05 83.45
N ASP A 65 -37.70 -6.94 84.65
CA ASP A 65 -38.78 -7.81 85.12
C ASP A 65 -40.15 -7.30 84.58
N ASP A 66 -41.21 -8.11 84.85
CA ASP A 66 -42.54 -7.79 84.39
C ASP A 66 -43.14 -6.53 85.08
N ALA A 67 -42.57 -6.07 86.19
CA ALA A 67 -42.96 -4.84 86.89
C ALA A 67 -42.25 -3.61 86.39
N GLY A 68 -41.25 -3.80 85.45
CA GLY A 68 -40.46 -2.70 84.89
C GLY A 68 -39.19 -2.35 85.68
N ASN A 69 -38.88 -3.09 86.79
CA ASN A 69 -37.62 -2.93 87.46
C ASN A 69 -36.51 -3.47 86.62
N TYR A 70 -35.34 -2.87 86.68
CA TYR A 70 -34.18 -3.37 85.89
C TYR A 70 -32.92 -3.47 86.73
N SER A 71 -32.08 -4.40 86.37
CA SER A 71 -30.72 -4.54 86.80
C SER A 71 -29.78 -4.25 85.68
N VAL A 72 -28.59 -3.75 85.94
CA VAL A 72 -27.50 -3.53 84.99
C VAL A 72 -26.62 -4.74 85.05
N GLY A 73 -26.48 -5.41 83.90
CA GLY A 73 -25.58 -6.53 83.75
C GLY A 73 -24.10 -6.11 83.71
N GLU A 74 -23.25 -7.07 84.06
CA GLU A 74 -21.79 -6.88 83.92
C GLU A 74 -21.43 -6.57 82.45
N ILE A 75 -20.32 -5.88 82.28
CA ILE A 75 -19.78 -5.61 80.96
C ILE A 75 -19.25 -6.99 80.39
N SER A 76 -19.49 -7.26 79.16
CA SER A 76 -18.92 -8.42 78.47
C SER A 76 -17.41 -8.53 78.74
N SER A 77 -16.95 -9.72 79.19
CA SER A 77 -15.53 -10.00 79.46
C SER A 77 -14.67 -9.99 78.18
N THR A 78 -15.30 -10.12 77.04
CA THR A 78 -14.63 -10.05 75.73
C THR A 78 -15.10 -8.82 74.99
N ASN A 79 -14.17 -8.07 74.45
CA ASN A 79 -14.48 -6.98 73.52
C ASN A 79 -14.91 -7.61 72.19
N MET A 80 -15.97 -7.08 71.62
CA MET A 80 -16.45 -7.48 70.32
C MET A 80 -15.79 -6.57 69.28
N LEU A 81 -14.97 -7.14 68.43
CA LEU A 81 -14.55 -6.43 67.22
C LEU A 81 -15.72 -6.36 66.23
N ILE A 82 -16.01 -5.18 65.76
CA ILE A 82 -17.08 -4.96 64.76
C ILE A 82 -16.46 -5.01 63.39
N ASP A 83 -16.80 -6.03 62.68
CA ASP A 83 -16.52 -6.18 61.25
C ASP A 83 -17.85 -6.20 60.51
N ILE A 84 -18.06 -5.19 59.67
CA ILE A 84 -19.29 -4.96 58.91
C ILE A 84 -19.02 -4.69 57.43
N VAL A 85 -17.79 -4.82 57.01
CA VAL A 85 -17.35 -4.48 55.65
C VAL A 85 -16.38 -5.52 55.16
N ALA A 86 -16.72 -6.21 54.09
CA ALA A 86 -15.70 -6.87 53.29
C ALA A 86 -14.90 -5.81 52.58
N ASN A 87 -13.60 -5.74 52.87
CA ASN A 87 -12.73 -4.67 52.37
C ASN A 87 -12.52 -4.80 50.86
N ALA A 88 -12.33 -3.65 50.21
CA ALA A 88 -11.97 -3.61 48.79
C ALA A 88 -10.60 -4.20 48.56
N PRO A 89 -10.43 -5.02 47.54
CA PRO A 89 -9.11 -5.46 47.11
C PRO A 89 -8.28 -4.27 46.60
N ASN A 90 -7.01 -4.23 47.00
CA ASN A 90 -6.05 -3.21 46.56
C ASN A 90 -4.61 -3.69 46.75
N PRO A 91 -3.80 -3.80 45.69
CA PRO A 91 -4.15 -3.43 44.29
C PRO A 91 -5.06 -4.45 43.60
N VAL A 92 -5.77 -3.95 42.55
CA VAL A 92 -6.41 -4.77 41.52
C VAL A 92 -5.82 -4.38 40.18
N SER A 93 -5.28 -5.36 39.47
CA SER A 93 -4.71 -5.16 38.13
C SER A 93 -5.32 -6.13 37.12
N ILE A 94 -5.54 -5.66 35.89
CA ILE A 94 -6.02 -6.47 34.77
C ILE A 94 -5.03 -6.44 33.62
N SER A 95 -4.73 -7.61 33.04
CA SER A 95 -3.82 -7.73 31.91
C SER A 95 -4.25 -8.87 30.98
N SER A 96 -3.76 -8.82 29.74
CA SER A 96 -3.92 -9.87 28.73
C SER A 96 -2.60 -10.57 28.49
N ASN A 97 -2.65 -11.80 28.03
CA ASN A 97 -1.49 -12.53 27.49
C ASN A 97 -1.16 -12.14 26.05
N ASN A 98 -1.82 -11.11 25.49
CA ASN A 98 -1.50 -10.54 24.18
C ASN A 98 -0.08 -9.92 24.20
N GLN A 99 0.52 -9.73 23.03
CA GLN A 99 1.78 -8.99 22.86
C GLN A 99 1.73 -7.60 23.56
N PHE A 100 0.59 -6.93 23.48
CA PHE A 100 0.30 -5.72 24.22
C PHE A 100 -0.69 -6.06 25.33
N GLN A 101 -0.24 -6.06 26.57
CA GLN A 101 -1.03 -6.51 27.72
C GLN A 101 -2.32 -5.72 27.97
N ASN A 102 -2.45 -4.55 27.37
CA ASN A 102 -3.65 -3.70 27.41
C ASN A 102 -4.61 -3.93 26.24
N LEU A 103 -4.29 -4.86 25.32
CA LEU A 103 -5.12 -5.27 24.20
C LEU A 103 -5.41 -6.78 24.30
N ALA A 104 -6.52 -7.20 23.72
CA ALA A 104 -6.88 -8.61 23.65
C ALA A 104 -7.76 -8.89 22.43
N LYS A 105 -7.64 -10.10 21.90
CA LYS A 105 -8.51 -10.67 20.88
C LYS A 105 -9.09 -12.01 21.34
N THR A 106 -9.97 -12.57 20.57
CA THR A 106 -10.52 -13.92 20.81
C THR A 106 -9.38 -14.93 21.01
N GLY A 107 -9.50 -15.75 22.05
CA GLY A 107 -8.52 -16.75 22.46
C GLY A 107 -7.41 -16.21 23.39
N ASN A 108 -7.33 -14.91 23.64
CA ASN A 108 -6.43 -14.39 24.65
C ASN A 108 -6.95 -14.69 26.07
N VAL A 109 -6.02 -14.86 27.01
CA VAL A 109 -6.32 -15.06 28.41
C VAL A 109 -6.19 -13.71 29.14
N ILE A 110 -7.25 -13.33 29.84
CA ILE A 110 -7.28 -12.18 30.72
C ILE A 110 -6.93 -12.65 32.12
N ASN A 111 -5.97 -11.96 32.75
CA ASN A 111 -5.60 -12.17 34.14
C ASN A 111 -6.03 -10.96 34.97
N LEU A 112 -6.79 -11.22 36.03
CA LEU A 112 -7.15 -10.25 37.04
C LEU A 112 -6.45 -10.64 38.35
N SER A 113 -5.47 -9.84 38.75
CA SER A 113 -4.74 -10.05 40.01
C SER A 113 -5.25 -9.09 41.06
N MET A 114 -5.41 -9.57 42.29
CA MET A 114 -5.95 -8.77 43.39
C MET A 114 -5.31 -9.18 44.71
N SER A 115 -5.23 -8.20 45.63
CA SER A 115 -4.76 -8.43 46.99
C SER A 115 -5.77 -7.86 47.98
N PHE A 116 -6.03 -8.59 49.03
CA PHE A 116 -6.87 -8.16 50.13
C PHE A 116 -6.01 -7.91 51.36
N ASN A 117 -6.52 -7.15 52.32
CA ASN A 117 -5.89 -6.89 53.62
C ASN A 117 -6.58 -7.65 54.75
N GLU A 118 -7.41 -8.64 54.39
CA GLU A 118 -8.16 -9.50 55.33
C GLU A 118 -8.41 -10.87 54.69
N ASP A 119 -8.72 -11.84 55.57
CA ASP A 119 -9.02 -13.21 55.13
C ASP A 119 -10.32 -13.24 54.28
N VAL A 120 -10.23 -13.88 53.11
CA VAL A 120 -11.35 -14.05 52.18
C VAL A 120 -11.87 -15.48 52.26
N SER A 121 -13.19 -15.64 52.48
CA SER A 121 -13.82 -16.96 52.52
C SER A 121 -14.33 -17.42 51.17
N SER A 122 -14.76 -16.51 50.29
CA SER A 122 -15.11 -16.86 48.91
C SER A 122 -14.96 -15.68 47.96
N LEU A 123 -14.62 -15.98 46.72
CA LEU A 123 -14.55 -15.06 45.61
C LEU A 123 -15.38 -15.60 44.45
N ASN A 124 -16.16 -14.71 43.83
CA ASN A 124 -16.76 -14.95 42.51
C ASN A 124 -16.36 -13.79 41.60
N ILE A 125 -15.77 -14.09 40.44
CA ILE A 125 -15.17 -13.10 39.57
C ILE A 125 -15.78 -13.22 38.18
N LEU A 126 -16.31 -12.11 37.70
CA LEU A 126 -16.80 -11.95 36.34
C LEU A 126 -15.87 -11.05 35.56
N ILE A 127 -15.58 -11.44 34.33
CA ILE A 127 -14.91 -10.62 33.34
C ILE A 127 -15.88 -10.41 32.18
N ASP A 128 -16.22 -9.18 31.89
CA ASP A 128 -17.26 -8.77 30.92
C ASP A 128 -18.59 -9.53 31.10
N GLY A 129 -18.94 -9.82 32.35
CA GLY A 129 -20.17 -10.55 32.71
C GLY A 129 -20.07 -12.07 32.64
N TYR A 130 -18.94 -12.64 32.23
CA TYR A 130 -18.69 -14.08 32.18
C TYR A 130 -17.89 -14.53 33.40
N ASN A 131 -18.20 -15.74 33.93
CA ASN A 131 -17.43 -16.31 35.02
C ASN A 131 -15.98 -16.56 34.59
N SER A 132 -15.03 -16.27 35.48
CA SER A 132 -13.64 -16.64 35.30
C SER A 132 -13.49 -18.16 35.17
N ASP A 133 -12.53 -18.62 34.34
CA ASP A 133 -12.21 -20.04 34.15
C ASP A 133 -11.60 -20.65 35.42
N SER A 134 -10.84 -19.83 36.15
CA SER A 134 -10.20 -20.21 37.42
C SER A 134 -9.97 -19.00 38.30
N VAL A 135 -9.97 -19.25 39.63
CA VAL A 135 -9.46 -18.34 40.65
C VAL A 135 -8.43 -19.08 41.44
N GLN A 136 -7.18 -18.63 41.40
CA GLN A 136 -6.04 -19.20 42.09
C GLN A 136 -5.72 -18.36 43.35
N ASP A 137 -5.61 -19.03 44.51
CA ASP A 137 -5.05 -18.46 45.71
C ASP A 137 -3.51 -18.56 45.63
N LEU A 138 -2.82 -17.44 45.73
CA LEU A 138 -1.38 -17.33 45.64
C LEU A 138 -0.71 -17.25 47.02
N GLY A 139 -1.52 -17.27 48.09
CA GLY A 139 -1.09 -17.04 49.47
C GLY A 139 -0.99 -15.55 49.84
N ASP A 140 -0.91 -15.30 51.14
CA ASP A 140 -0.79 -13.95 51.69
C ASP A 140 -1.88 -12.98 51.15
N GLU A 141 -3.15 -13.47 51.10
CA GLU A 141 -4.35 -12.76 50.62
C GLU A 141 -4.26 -12.24 49.17
N ASN A 142 -3.37 -12.85 48.35
CA ASN A 142 -3.24 -12.58 46.94
C ASN A 142 -3.97 -13.62 46.11
N PHE A 143 -4.74 -13.16 45.13
CA PHE A 143 -5.51 -14.00 44.22
C PHE A 143 -5.29 -13.60 42.78
N GLN A 144 -5.40 -14.58 41.88
CA GLN A 144 -5.42 -14.36 40.47
C GLN A 144 -6.59 -15.12 39.82
N ALA A 145 -7.45 -14.40 39.11
CA ALA A 145 -8.46 -14.98 38.25
C ALA A 145 -7.98 -14.98 36.80
N SER A 146 -8.35 -16.02 36.05
CA SER A 146 -8.09 -16.08 34.61
C SER A 146 -9.39 -16.35 33.86
N TYR A 147 -9.50 -15.76 32.67
CA TYR A 147 -10.61 -15.94 31.75
C TYR A 147 -10.14 -15.92 30.31
N THR A 148 -10.52 -16.93 29.53
CA THR A 148 -10.19 -17.03 28.10
C THR A 148 -11.31 -16.42 27.27
N LEU A 149 -10.99 -15.39 26.52
CA LEU A 149 -11.95 -14.70 25.66
C LEU A 149 -12.46 -15.63 24.55
N THR A 150 -13.79 -15.72 24.45
CA THR A 150 -14.47 -16.65 23.54
C THR A 150 -14.93 -16.01 22.24
N GLY A 151 -14.94 -14.65 22.18
CA GLY A 151 -15.49 -13.87 21.07
C GLY A 151 -16.96 -13.48 21.26
N GLY A 152 -17.56 -13.84 22.40
CA GLY A 152 -18.91 -13.41 22.78
C GLY A 152 -18.93 -12.12 23.62
N GLU A 153 -17.78 -11.67 24.05
CA GLU A 153 -17.57 -10.45 24.85
C GLU A 153 -17.80 -9.20 24.00
N THR A 154 -18.11 -8.10 24.65
CA THR A 154 -18.35 -6.82 23.96
C THR A 154 -17.04 -6.17 23.56
N ASN A 155 -16.87 -5.82 22.28
CA ASN A 155 -15.72 -5.06 21.83
C ASN A 155 -15.60 -3.73 22.58
N GLY A 156 -14.44 -3.45 23.13
CA GLY A 156 -14.19 -2.28 23.93
C GLY A 156 -13.40 -2.58 25.20
N LEU A 157 -13.49 -1.71 26.20
CA LEU A 157 -12.84 -1.93 27.49
C LEU A 157 -13.56 -3.05 28.23
N LEU A 158 -12.81 -4.09 28.61
CA LEU A 158 -13.34 -5.16 29.43
C LEU A 158 -13.67 -4.64 30.83
N THR A 159 -14.78 -5.11 31.35
CA THR A 159 -15.21 -4.86 32.73
C THR A 159 -14.84 -6.05 33.61
N SER A 160 -14.67 -5.80 34.91
CA SER A 160 -14.52 -6.85 35.91
C SER A 160 -15.43 -6.59 37.10
N THR A 161 -16.00 -7.68 37.64
CA THR A 161 -16.78 -7.66 38.87
C THR A 161 -16.19 -8.68 39.82
N ILE A 162 -15.87 -8.24 41.04
CA ILE A 162 -15.29 -9.05 42.12
C ILE A 162 -16.31 -9.08 43.26
N SER A 163 -17.02 -10.18 43.40
CA SER A 163 -17.90 -10.43 44.53
C SER A 163 -17.10 -11.17 45.60
N VAL A 164 -16.92 -10.55 46.76
CA VAL A 164 -16.13 -11.09 47.85
C VAL A 164 -17.02 -11.35 49.09
N THR A 165 -16.75 -12.45 49.78
CA THR A 165 -17.22 -12.72 51.11
C THR A 165 -16.00 -12.88 52.01
N ASP A 166 -15.92 -12.08 53.06
CA ASP A 166 -14.83 -12.16 54.03
C ASP A 166 -15.00 -13.36 54.99
N TYR A 167 -14.03 -13.55 55.87
CA TYR A 167 -14.08 -14.61 56.89
C TYR A 167 -15.28 -14.50 57.83
N TYR A 168 -15.76 -13.29 58.09
CA TYR A 168 -16.88 -13.01 59.03
C TYR A 168 -18.25 -13.03 58.34
N GLY A 169 -18.29 -13.22 57.03
CA GLY A 169 -19.52 -13.36 56.24
C GLY A 169 -20.05 -12.07 55.66
N ASN A 170 -19.32 -10.93 55.80
CA ASN A 170 -19.71 -9.71 55.12
C ASN A 170 -19.49 -9.90 53.62
N GLN A 171 -20.39 -9.34 52.83
CA GLN A 171 -20.33 -9.42 51.36
C GLN A 171 -20.26 -8.04 50.76
N ASN A 172 -19.48 -7.94 49.70
CA ASN A 172 -19.40 -6.72 48.93
C ASN A 172 -19.06 -7.03 47.47
N GLU A 173 -19.27 -6.05 46.61
CA GLU A 173 -18.98 -6.14 45.18
C GLU A 173 -18.14 -4.95 44.76
N TYR A 174 -17.08 -5.23 44.03
CA TYR A 174 -16.15 -4.24 43.52
C TYR A 174 -15.97 -4.40 42.03
N SER A 175 -15.64 -3.34 41.32
CA SER A 175 -15.48 -3.36 39.88
C SER A 175 -14.23 -2.56 39.45
N GLY A 176 -13.64 -3.01 38.34
CA GLY A 176 -12.48 -2.35 37.70
C GLY A 176 -11.17 -2.58 38.44
N SER A 177 -10.11 -2.00 37.88
CA SER A 177 -8.76 -2.01 38.45
C SER A 177 -8.54 -0.80 39.37
N THR A 178 -7.63 -0.92 40.36
CA THR A 178 -7.24 0.17 41.23
C THR A 178 -5.93 0.85 40.86
N ASP A 179 -5.11 0.16 40.03
CA ASP A 179 -3.82 0.64 39.53
C ASP A 179 -3.92 1.37 38.17
N GLY A 180 -5.12 1.47 37.60
CA GLY A 180 -5.38 2.12 36.31
C GLY A 180 -5.12 1.21 35.10
N SER A 181 -4.77 -0.05 35.31
CA SER A 181 -4.62 -1.04 34.23
C SER A 181 -5.96 -1.26 33.52
N ARG A 182 -5.91 -1.51 32.21
CA ARG A 182 -7.11 -1.70 31.37
C ARG A 182 -6.77 -2.66 30.25
N VAL A 183 -7.74 -3.45 29.82
CA VAL A 183 -7.64 -4.29 28.64
C VAL A 183 -8.80 -3.95 27.72
N ARG A 184 -8.45 -3.67 26.45
CA ARG A 184 -9.42 -3.47 25.39
C ARG A 184 -9.52 -4.75 24.55
N PHE A 185 -10.71 -5.30 24.48
CA PHE A 185 -11.03 -6.44 23.62
C PHE A 185 -11.44 -5.95 22.24
N ASP A 186 -10.92 -6.65 21.24
CA ASP A 186 -11.27 -6.46 19.84
C ASP A 186 -11.32 -7.81 19.13
N SER A 187 -12.48 -8.13 18.57
CA SER A 187 -12.70 -9.35 17.76
C SER A 187 -12.98 -9.04 16.30
N ILE A 188 -12.93 -7.76 15.91
CA ILE A 188 -13.23 -7.33 14.55
C ILE A 188 -11.98 -7.46 13.71
N LEU A 189 -12.09 -8.15 12.58
CA LEU A 189 -10.98 -8.26 11.63
C LEU A 189 -10.84 -6.95 10.85
N PRO A 190 -9.61 -6.48 10.60
CA PRO A 190 -9.39 -5.30 9.78
C PRO A 190 -9.81 -5.56 8.33
N ILE A 191 -10.40 -4.55 7.69
CA ILE A 191 -10.89 -4.61 6.31
C ILE A 191 -10.15 -3.57 5.47
N ALA A 192 -9.76 -3.93 4.24
CA ALA A 192 -9.31 -2.98 3.25
C ALA A 192 -10.52 -2.39 2.50
N ASN A 193 -10.78 -1.11 2.69
CA ASN A 193 -11.84 -0.36 2.01
C ASN A 193 -11.44 -0.05 0.56
N ILE A 194 -10.17 0.31 0.37
CA ILE A 194 -9.58 0.61 -0.93
C ILE A 194 -8.27 -0.16 -1.07
N VAL A 195 -8.11 -0.81 -2.20
CA VAL A 195 -6.84 -1.39 -2.65
C VAL A 195 -6.67 -1.01 -4.11
N THR A 196 -5.69 -0.17 -4.39
CA THR A 196 -5.31 0.19 -5.76
C THR A 196 -3.86 -0.18 -6.02
N LEU A 197 -3.53 -0.39 -7.28
CA LEU A 197 -2.21 -0.79 -7.71
C LEU A 197 -1.76 0.07 -8.89
N ASN A 198 -0.56 0.63 -8.80
CA ASN A 198 0.06 1.43 -9.85
C ASN A 198 1.51 1.02 -10.06
N SER A 199 1.97 1.10 -11.30
CA SER A 199 3.37 0.97 -11.65
C SER A 199 4.06 2.34 -11.68
N GLY A 200 5.31 2.38 -11.25
CA GLY A 200 6.22 3.51 -11.46
C GLY A 200 6.82 3.56 -12.88
N ASN A 201 6.37 2.69 -13.79
CA ASN A 201 6.83 2.72 -15.17
C ASN A 201 6.47 4.06 -15.84
N PRO A 202 7.43 4.79 -16.44
CA PRO A 202 7.20 6.11 -17.00
C PRO A 202 6.37 6.12 -18.28
N TRP A 203 6.21 4.95 -18.93
CA TRP A 203 5.53 4.83 -20.21
C TRP A 203 4.11 4.29 -20.08
N ASN A 204 3.91 3.31 -19.19
CA ASN A 204 2.59 2.72 -19.00
C ASN A 204 2.45 2.19 -17.56
N GLN A 205 1.51 2.76 -16.80
CA GLN A 205 1.27 2.42 -15.40
C GLN A 205 0.61 1.04 -15.19
N SER A 206 0.16 0.39 -16.26
CA SER A 206 -0.35 -0.98 -16.22
C SER A 206 0.73 -2.02 -16.55
N TRP A 207 1.98 -1.58 -16.79
CA TRP A 207 3.12 -2.43 -17.09
C TRP A 207 4.30 -2.10 -16.17
N ALA A 208 5.19 -3.05 -16.04
CA ALA A 208 6.45 -2.88 -15.32
C ALA A 208 7.55 -3.71 -15.98
N LYS A 209 8.80 -3.29 -15.85
CA LYS A 209 9.99 -4.02 -16.24
C LYS A 209 11.00 -4.08 -15.10
N VAL A 210 12.12 -4.74 -15.32
CA VAL A 210 13.22 -4.82 -14.34
C VAL A 210 13.64 -3.42 -13.89
N GLY A 211 13.70 -3.22 -12.56
CA GLY A 211 14.03 -1.95 -11.92
C GLY A 211 12.84 -1.03 -11.68
N ASP A 212 11.69 -1.28 -12.28
CA ASP A 212 10.46 -0.55 -11.96
C ASP A 212 9.94 -0.95 -10.59
N SER A 213 9.24 -0.03 -9.96
CA SER A 213 8.52 -0.30 -8.72
C SER A 213 7.03 -0.27 -8.93
N ILE A 214 6.32 -1.18 -8.25
CA ILE A 214 4.88 -1.07 -8.10
C ILE A 214 4.54 -0.61 -6.69
N GLN A 215 3.38 0.02 -6.56
CA GLN A 215 2.87 0.52 -5.30
C GLN A 215 1.39 0.19 -5.16
N PHE A 216 1.07 -0.51 -4.08
CA PHE A 216 -0.30 -0.60 -3.61
C PHE A 216 -0.58 0.57 -2.69
N PHE A 217 -1.70 1.24 -2.91
CA PHE A 217 -2.31 2.13 -1.93
C PHE A 217 -3.48 1.40 -1.30
N ILE A 218 -3.51 1.37 0.04
CA ILE A 218 -4.49 0.64 0.82
C ILE A 218 -5.08 1.60 1.86
N GLU A 219 -6.40 1.72 1.88
CA GLU A 219 -7.15 2.37 2.93
C GLU A 219 -7.90 1.30 3.72
N THR A 220 -7.81 1.36 5.05
CA THR A 220 -8.31 0.33 5.95
C THR A 220 -9.44 0.84 6.83
N SER A 221 -10.20 -0.07 7.45
CA SER A 221 -11.27 0.26 8.39
C SER A 221 -10.73 0.85 9.70
N GLU A 222 -9.46 0.64 10.01
CA GLU A 222 -8.83 0.98 11.27
C GLU A 222 -7.30 1.06 11.16
N GLN A 223 -6.66 1.55 12.21
CA GLN A 223 -5.21 1.55 12.31
C GLN A 223 -4.65 0.14 12.50
N LEU A 224 -3.65 -0.21 11.71
CA LEU A 224 -2.99 -1.50 11.74
C LEU A 224 -1.76 -1.50 12.64
N LEU A 225 -1.50 -2.67 13.25
CA LEU A 225 -0.21 -3.02 13.85
C LEU A 225 0.81 -3.37 12.76
N ASN A 226 0.38 -4.14 11.78
CA ASN A 226 1.23 -4.61 10.69
C ASN A 226 0.44 -4.80 9.40
N ILE A 227 1.14 -4.70 8.29
CA ILE A 227 0.65 -5.08 6.98
C ILE A 227 1.76 -5.86 6.28
N SER A 228 1.45 -7.04 5.80
CA SER A 228 2.36 -7.87 5.02
C SER A 228 1.86 -8.02 3.59
N GLY A 229 2.78 -8.00 2.63
CA GLY A 229 2.45 -8.17 1.23
C GLY A 229 3.47 -9.04 0.52
N LEU A 230 2.99 -9.96 -0.29
CA LEU A 230 3.77 -10.74 -1.25
C LEU A 230 3.38 -10.31 -2.66
N VAL A 231 4.37 -10.21 -3.54
CA VAL A 231 4.18 -10.01 -4.99
C VAL A 231 4.88 -11.15 -5.69
N ASN A 232 4.13 -11.92 -6.48
CA ASN A 232 4.63 -13.17 -7.11
C ASN A 232 5.35 -14.10 -6.11
N GLY A 233 4.86 -14.15 -4.85
CA GLY A 233 5.45 -14.91 -3.75
C GLY A 233 6.68 -14.27 -3.08
N ASN A 234 7.15 -13.12 -3.54
CA ASN A 234 8.28 -12.39 -2.97
C ASN A 234 7.82 -11.30 -2.00
N SER A 235 8.56 -11.12 -0.90
CA SER A 235 8.23 -10.12 0.13
C SER A 235 8.34 -8.69 -0.41
N SER A 236 7.40 -7.86 -0.04
CA SER A 236 7.36 -6.43 -0.31
C SER A 236 7.67 -5.59 0.93
N SER A 237 7.94 -4.31 0.76
CA SER A 237 8.08 -3.36 1.87
C SER A 237 6.76 -2.59 2.07
N SER A 238 6.42 -2.29 3.32
CA SER A 238 5.23 -1.51 3.67
C SER A 238 5.59 -0.23 4.42
N ILE A 239 4.83 0.84 4.22
CA ILE A 239 4.98 2.13 4.89
C ILE A 239 3.58 2.67 5.23
N GLY A 240 3.35 3.00 6.51
CA GLY A 240 2.16 3.75 6.92
C GLY A 240 2.27 5.21 6.45
N ILE A 241 1.17 5.74 5.90
CA ILE A 241 1.05 7.14 5.46
C ILE A 241 0.29 7.95 6.51
N SER A 242 -0.79 7.38 7.03
CA SER A 242 -1.64 7.93 8.08
C SER A 242 -2.17 6.80 8.97
N LEU A 243 -3.13 7.08 9.84
CA LEU A 243 -3.68 6.08 10.77
C LEU A 243 -4.35 4.89 10.09
N ASP A 244 -4.92 5.12 8.91
CA ASP A 244 -5.73 4.16 8.15
C ASP A 244 -5.29 4.00 6.69
N GLN A 245 -4.14 4.58 6.31
CA GLN A 245 -3.62 4.54 4.94
C GLN A 245 -2.21 4.01 4.91
N TYR A 246 -1.95 3.09 3.98
CA TYR A 246 -0.69 2.36 3.85
C TYR A 246 -0.28 2.25 2.39
N ASN A 247 1.03 2.25 2.16
CA ASN A 247 1.62 1.87 0.89
C ASN A 247 2.41 0.57 1.04
N ILE A 248 2.23 -0.33 0.09
CA ILE A 248 3.12 -1.48 -0.11
C ILE A 248 3.89 -1.24 -1.39
N LYS A 249 5.20 -1.37 -1.34
CA LYS A 249 6.09 -1.19 -2.49
C LYS A 249 6.85 -2.48 -2.78
N TYR A 250 6.94 -2.82 -4.06
CA TYR A 250 7.77 -3.88 -4.58
C TYR A 250 8.60 -3.37 -5.77
N ILE A 251 9.86 -3.81 -5.90
CA ILE A 251 10.75 -3.46 -7.01
C ILE A 251 11.08 -4.75 -7.76
N PHE A 252 10.80 -4.75 -9.06
CA PHE A 252 11.06 -5.91 -9.90
C PHE A 252 12.54 -6.12 -10.19
N SER A 253 12.92 -7.38 -10.25
CA SER A 253 14.27 -7.86 -10.52
C SER A 253 14.28 -8.86 -11.68
N ASP A 254 15.46 -9.24 -12.15
CA ASP A 254 15.62 -10.28 -13.19
C ASP A 254 15.10 -11.66 -12.78
N SER A 255 14.91 -11.91 -11.46
CA SER A 255 14.35 -13.18 -10.97
C SER A 255 12.84 -13.27 -11.09
N ASP A 256 12.14 -12.15 -11.30
CA ASP A 256 10.70 -12.14 -11.51
C ASP A 256 10.32 -12.76 -12.86
N ILE A 257 9.11 -13.27 -12.95
CA ILE A 257 8.61 -14.00 -14.13
C ILE A 257 7.66 -13.09 -14.91
N ASP A 258 7.82 -13.05 -16.23
CA ASP A 258 6.95 -12.30 -17.12
C ASP A 258 5.48 -12.76 -17.00
N GLY A 259 4.56 -11.80 -17.05
CA GLY A 259 3.13 -12.02 -17.02
C GLY A 259 2.37 -11.12 -16.06
N LEU A 260 1.09 -11.41 -15.93
CA LEU A 260 0.23 -10.71 -14.97
C LEU A 260 0.69 -11.00 -13.54
N ILE A 261 0.94 -9.96 -12.75
CA ILE A 261 1.40 -10.15 -11.37
C ILE A 261 0.28 -10.66 -10.48
N SER A 262 0.63 -11.56 -9.56
CA SER A 262 -0.19 -11.96 -8.43
C SER A 262 0.30 -11.28 -7.15
N PHE A 263 -0.61 -11.11 -6.19
CA PHE A 263 -0.24 -10.58 -4.89
C PHE A 263 -1.11 -11.17 -3.78
N GLU A 264 -0.57 -11.15 -2.57
CA GLU A 264 -1.24 -11.53 -1.34
C GLU A 264 -0.96 -10.47 -0.29
N ILE A 265 -2.00 -9.88 0.30
CA ILE A 265 -1.87 -8.87 1.35
C ILE A 265 -2.67 -9.32 2.55
N VAL A 266 -2.07 -9.27 3.74
CA VAL A 266 -2.71 -9.55 5.02
C VAL A 266 -2.53 -8.34 5.92
N LEU A 267 -3.65 -7.89 6.49
CA LEU A 267 -3.72 -6.79 7.45
C LEU A 267 -3.76 -7.37 8.85
N THR A 268 -3.01 -6.77 9.79
CA THR A 268 -3.04 -7.15 11.20
C THR A 268 -3.37 -5.90 12.02
N ASP A 269 -4.46 -5.93 12.79
CA ASP A 269 -4.85 -4.82 13.65
C ASP A 269 -3.98 -4.73 14.92
N SER A 270 -4.28 -3.73 15.77
CA SER A 270 -3.54 -3.51 17.01
C SER A 270 -3.74 -4.62 18.05
N ALA A 271 -4.85 -5.35 18.01
CA ALA A 271 -5.12 -6.49 18.87
C ALA A 271 -4.52 -7.80 18.33
N GLY A 272 -4.04 -7.79 17.08
CA GLY A 272 -3.44 -8.93 16.40
C GLY A 272 -4.45 -9.78 15.62
N ASN A 273 -5.69 -9.28 15.34
CA ASN A 273 -6.59 -9.96 14.41
C ASN A 273 -6.06 -9.79 12.99
N GLU A 274 -6.22 -10.81 12.16
CA GLU A 274 -5.77 -10.82 10.78
C GLU A 274 -6.96 -10.80 9.81
N SER A 275 -6.86 -10.01 8.74
CA SER A 275 -7.85 -10.00 7.67
C SER A 275 -7.86 -11.29 6.89
N GLU A 276 -8.91 -11.53 6.11
CA GLU A 276 -8.82 -12.43 4.96
C GLU A 276 -7.71 -11.98 4.03
N THR A 277 -7.07 -12.93 3.33
CA THR A 277 -6.01 -12.63 2.36
C THR A 277 -6.59 -11.87 1.17
N ILE A 278 -6.06 -10.69 0.90
CA ILE A 278 -6.46 -9.82 -0.19
C ILE A 278 -5.64 -10.17 -1.42
N ILE A 279 -6.30 -10.60 -2.50
CA ILE A 279 -5.69 -11.03 -3.77
C ILE A 279 -6.19 -10.22 -4.97
N ASN A 280 -7.09 -9.27 -4.76
CA ASN A 280 -7.66 -8.42 -5.81
C ASN A 280 -7.66 -6.96 -5.38
N THR A 281 -7.51 -6.07 -6.35
CA THR A 281 -7.69 -4.63 -6.15
C THR A 281 -9.17 -4.26 -6.19
N THR A 282 -9.57 -3.20 -5.49
CA THR A 282 -10.98 -2.75 -5.44
C THR A 282 -11.42 -2.03 -6.72
N ASN A 283 -10.47 -1.53 -7.50
CA ASN A 283 -10.71 -0.83 -8.77
C ASN A 283 -10.36 -1.67 -10.01
N ASN A 284 -10.10 -2.97 -9.84
CA ASN A 284 -9.67 -3.90 -10.90
C ASN A 284 -8.35 -3.48 -11.60
N SER A 285 -7.52 -2.66 -10.98
CA SER A 285 -6.19 -2.36 -11.52
C SER A 285 -5.31 -3.61 -11.51
N GLN A 286 -4.60 -3.80 -12.62
CA GLN A 286 -3.71 -4.94 -12.85
C GLN A 286 -2.42 -4.42 -13.49
N ILE A 287 -1.32 -5.12 -13.26
CA ILE A 287 -0.03 -4.82 -13.87
C ILE A 287 0.55 -6.08 -14.48
N THR A 288 1.07 -5.94 -15.68
CA THR A 288 1.85 -6.97 -16.37
C THR A 288 3.33 -6.64 -16.22
N PHE A 289 4.10 -7.59 -15.71
CA PHE A 289 5.57 -7.51 -15.70
C PHE A 289 6.12 -8.14 -16.96
N ASP A 290 7.08 -7.46 -17.61
CA ASP A 290 7.77 -7.94 -18.77
C ASP A 290 9.23 -7.47 -18.72
N LYS A 291 10.15 -8.42 -18.75
CA LYS A 291 11.60 -8.21 -18.80
C LYS A 291 12.21 -8.58 -20.13
N THR A 292 11.39 -9.14 -21.03
CA THR A 292 11.86 -9.66 -22.30
C THR A 292 12.03 -8.51 -23.30
N ASN A 293 13.25 -8.35 -23.81
CA ASN A 293 13.50 -7.34 -24.84
C ASN A 293 12.84 -7.74 -26.16
N PRO A 294 12.41 -6.76 -27.01
CA PRO A 294 12.01 -7.02 -28.38
C PRO A 294 13.06 -7.85 -29.16
N SER A 295 12.62 -8.68 -30.06
CA SER A 295 13.47 -9.50 -30.89
C SER A 295 14.48 -8.67 -31.68
N THR A 296 15.63 -9.27 -32.06
CA THR A 296 16.62 -8.64 -32.94
C THR A 296 16.07 -8.47 -34.36
N PHE A 297 16.31 -7.33 -34.95
CA PHE A 297 15.85 -7.01 -36.30
C PHE A 297 16.90 -6.26 -37.11
N THR A 298 16.68 -6.14 -38.42
CA THR A 298 17.47 -5.31 -39.33
C THR A 298 16.53 -4.29 -39.97
N VAL A 299 16.91 -3.02 -39.99
CA VAL A 299 16.14 -1.97 -40.67
C VAL A 299 15.99 -2.38 -42.15
N GLY A 300 14.76 -2.33 -42.64
CA GLY A 300 14.39 -2.74 -43.99
C GLY A 300 14.76 -1.71 -45.03
N GLU A 301 13.87 -1.61 -46.03
CA GLU A 301 14.05 -0.67 -47.16
C GLU A 301 14.03 0.78 -46.72
N ILE A 302 14.87 1.58 -47.40
CA ILE A 302 14.91 3.02 -47.32
C ILE A 302 14.67 3.56 -48.71
N ASN A 303 13.66 4.38 -48.87
CA ASN A 303 13.26 4.97 -50.13
C ASN A 303 13.05 6.48 -50.00
N THR A 304 13.52 7.23 -50.99
CA THR A 304 13.21 8.65 -51.12
C THR A 304 11.79 8.86 -51.66
N ASN A 305 11.16 9.97 -51.35
CA ASN A 305 9.85 10.38 -51.89
C ASN A 305 9.90 11.86 -52.29
N GLY A 306 9.12 12.20 -53.26
CA GLY A 306 9.10 13.56 -53.84
C GLY A 306 10.22 13.80 -54.85
N GLY A 307 9.97 14.71 -55.82
CA GLY A 307 10.93 15.08 -56.85
C GLY A 307 11.42 13.95 -57.72
N ASN A 308 12.72 13.97 -57.99
CA ASN A 308 13.38 12.97 -58.83
C ASN A 308 13.91 11.82 -57.96
N ILE A 309 13.27 10.67 -58.07
CA ILE A 309 13.62 9.49 -57.22
C ILE A 309 14.74 8.70 -57.91
N VAL A 310 15.90 8.65 -57.29
CA VAL A 310 17.06 7.85 -57.72
C VAL A 310 17.36 6.86 -56.59
N SER A 311 17.55 5.56 -56.97
CA SER A 311 17.85 4.51 -56.00
C SER A 311 19.13 4.83 -55.20
N GLU A 312 19.05 4.70 -53.87
CA GLU A 312 20.16 4.88 -52.95
C GLU A 312 20.76 6.31 -52.95
N VAL A 313 20.05 7.32 -53.48
CA VAL A 313 20.47 8.71 -53.53
C VAL A 313 19.44 9.61 -52.89
N TRP A 314 19.92 10.48 -51.99
CA TRP A 314 19.21 11.63 -51.50
C TRP A 314 19.61 12.86 -52.28
N ASN A 315 18.66 13.57 -52.89
CA ASN A 315 18.94 14.76 -53.69
C ASN A 315 18.03 15.94 -53.31
N SER A 316 18.40 17.12 -53.73
CA SER A 316 17.72 18.40 -53.39
C SER A 316 16.24 18.49 -53.82
N THR A 317 15.73 17.50 -54.58
CA THR A 317 14.31 17.48 -54.97
C THR A 317 13.47 16.53 -54.14
N ASN A 318 14.11 15.71 -53.27
CA ASN A 318 13.41 14.81 -52.40
C ASN A 318 12.77 15.57 -51.24
N THR A 319 11.56 15.18 -50.82
CA THR A 319 10.79 15.83 -49.76
C THR A 319 10.67 14.97 -48.50
N SER A 320 10.95 13.69 -48.59
CA SER A 320 11.00 12.79 -47.45
C SER A 320 11.78 11.53 -47.70
N LEU A 321 12.24 10.94 -46.59
CA LEU A 321 12.88 9.62 -46.54
C LEU A 321 11.94 8.66 -45.83
N ASN A 322 11.52 7.58 -46.48
CA ASN A 322 10.67 6.53 -45.96
C ASN A 322 11.51 5.33 -45.53
N ILE A 323 11.42 4.98 -44.25
CA ILE A 323 12.18 3.90 -43.62
C ILE A 323 11.21 2.80 -43.18
N ASN A 324 11.45 1.55 -43.65
CA ASN A 324 10.66 0.42 -43.23
C ASN A 324 11.31 -0.31 -42.05
N ILE A 325 10.57 -0.49 -40.96
CA ILE A 325 11.01 -1.18 -39.77
C ILE A 325 10.20 -2.46 -39.58
N PRO A 326 10.81 -3.65 -39.62
CA PRO A 326 10.12 -4.92 -39.36
C PRO A 326 9.65 -4.94 -37.91
N ILE A 327 8.41 -5.36 -37.68
CA ILE A 327 7.80 -5.51 -36.35
C ILE A 327 7.44 -6.99 -36.18
N ASP A 328 7.97 -7.62 -35.16
CA ASP A 328 7.80 -9.04 -34.87
C ASP A 328 6.38 -9.34 -34.34
N ASP A 329 6.04 -10.62 -34.23
CA ASP A 329 4.80 -11.14 -33.67
C ASP A 329 4.92 -11.18 -32.13
N ASP A 330 4.88 -10.02 -31.52
CA ASP A 330 5.01 -9.81 -30.08
C ASP A 330 3.96 -8.80 -29.61
N ASN A 331 3.03 -9.27 -28.77
CA ASN A 331 1.95 -8.43 -28.26
C ASN A 331 2.43 -7.29 -27.35
N SER A 332 3.63 -7.41 -26.75
CA SER A 332 4.21 -6.34 -25.94
C SER A 332 4.62 -5.13 -26.79
N LEU A 333 4.69 -5.29 -28.12
CA LEU A 333 4.97 -4.21 -29.07
C LEU A 333 3.74 -3.38 -29.44
N ASP A 334 2.51 -3.86 -29.20
CA ASP A 334 1.30 -3.05 -29.43
C ASP A 334 1.28 -1.81 -28.53
N SER A 335 1.29 -0.64 -29.13
CA SER A 335 1.55 0.64 -28.44
C SER A 335 3.00 0.83 -27.94
N GLY A 336 3.90 -0.05 -28.29
CA GLY A 336 5.34 0.16 -28.22
C GLY A 336 5.77 1.30 -29.15
N ARG A 337 7.05 1.55 -29.28
CA ARG A 337 7.54 2.69 -30.06
C ARG A 337 8.87 2.40 -30.75
N VAL A 338 9.06 3.07 -31.86
CA VAL A 338 10.32 3.06 -32.63
C VAL A 338 10.99 4.42 -32.54
N GLN A 339 12.28 4.43 -32.26
CA GLN A 339 13.16 5.59 -32.40
C GLN A 339 14.18 5.34 -33.49
N LEU A 340 14.11 6.09 -34.56
CA LEU A 340 15.14 6.00 -35.61
C LEU A 340 16.47 6.52 -35.08
N GLN A 341 17.53 5.85 -35.49
CA GLN A 341 18.93 6.17 -35.23
C GLN A 341 19.63 6.41 -36.56
N VAL A 342 20.30 7.55 -36.66
CA VAL A 342 20.99 7.94 -37.89
C VAL A 342 22.43 8.34 -37.63
N LYS A 343 23.29 8.15 -38.58
CA LYS A 343 24.63 8.72 -38.63
C LYS A 343 25.07 9.01 -40.05
N ILE A 344 25.98 9.97 -40.20
CA ILE A 344 26.67 10.24 -41.44
C ILE A 344 28.05 9.57 -41.41
N GLY A 345 28.33 8.71 -42.40
CA GLY A 345 29.60 8.03 -42.56
C GLY A 345 30.06 7.27 -41.31
N LEU A 346 31.18 7.74 -40.68
CA LEU A 346 31.77 7.12 -39.49
C LEU A 346 31.36 7.80 -38.17
N ASN A 347 30.47 8.78 -38.19
CA ASN A 347 29.98 9.45 -36.97
C ASN A 347 29.25 8.52 -36.02
N ASN A 348 28.99 8.98 -34.82
CA ASN A 348 28.13 8.27 -33.85
C ASN A 348 26.66 8.38 -34.27
N TYR A 349 25.87 7.39 -33.87
CA TYR A 349 24.43 7.45 -34.04
C TYR A 349 23.80 8.55 -33.17
N GLU A 350 22.84 9.26 -33.73
CA GLU A 350 21.96 10.20 -33.04
C GLU A 350 20.50 9.87 -33.34
N ASN A 351 19.57 10.38 -32.52
CA ASN A 351 18.14 10.18 -32.73
C ASN A 351 17.66 11.01 -33.94
N LEU A 352 16.90 10.39 -34.84
CA LEU A 352 16.27 11.05 -35.96
C LEU A 352 14.76 11.16 -35.74
N GLY A 353 14.29 12.38 -35.62
CA GLY A 353 12.87 12.66 -35.37
C GLY A 353 12.39 12.20 -33.99
N ASN A 354 11.07 12.17 -33.83
CA ASN A 354 10.40 11.75 -32.59
C ASN A 354 10.11 10.23 -32.59
N TYR A 355 9.74 9.72 -31.41
CA TYR A 355 9.20 8.34 -31.31
C TYR A 355 7.99 8.16 -32.21
N SER A 356 7.92 7.03 -32.89
CA SER A 356 6.77 6.58 -33.66
C SER A 356 6.13 5.37 -32.97
N PHE A 357 4.85 5.50 -32.56
CA PHE A 357 4.15 4.42 -31.87
C PHE A 357 3.80 3.28 -32.84
N ILE A 358 3.97 2.04 -32.37
CA ILE A 358 3.60 0.83 -33.10
C ILE A 358 2.09 0.62 -32.93
N LEU A 359 1.40 0.36 -34.03
CA LEU A 359 -0.05 0.09 -34.04
C LEU A 359 -0.30 -1.42 -34.09
N SER A 360 -1.43 -1.87 -33.55
CA SER A 360 -1.79 -3.29 -33.49
C SER A 360 -1.78 -3.97 -34.87
N ASN A 361 -2.11 -3.25 -35.96
CA ASN A 361 -2.07 -3.78 -37.34
C ASN A 361 -0.67 -3.82 -37.95
N GLU A 362 0.34 -3.31 -37.27
CA GLU A 362 1.76 -3.37 -37.68
C GLU A 362 2.49 -4.56 -37.03
N ILE A 363 1.91 -5.18 -36.00
CA ILE A 363 2.44 -6.41 -35.38
C ILE A 363 2.50 -7.53 -36.41
N ASN A 364 3.59 -8.32 -36.40
CA ASN A 364 3.88 -9.37 -37.38
C ASN A 364 3.90 -8.83 -38.82
N SER A 365 4.36 -7.60 -39.03
CA SER A 365 4.42 -6.92 -40.30
C SER A 365 5.57 -5.92 -40.32
N SER A 366 5.30 -4.69 -40.73
CA SER A 366 6.29 -3.61 -40.71
C SER A 366 5.65 -2.27 -40.50
N LYS A 367 6.43 -1.34 -39.98
CA LYS A 367 6.10 0.07 -39.79
C LYS A 367 6.94 0.92 -40.74
N THR A 368 6.28 1.76 -41.56
CA THR A 368 6.96 2.77 -42.35
C THR A 368 6.99 4.11 -41.60
N ILE A 369 8.17 4.67 -41.45
CA ILE A 369 8.38 6.00 -40.82
C ILE A 369 8.89 6.92 -41.91
N SER A 370 8.18 8.05 -42.06
CA SER A 370 8.57 9.10 -43.04
C SER A 370 9.24 10.26 -42.32
N ILE A 371 10.40 10.66 -42.74
CA ILE A 371 11.21 11.77 -42.22
C ILE A 371 11.26 12.86 -43.29
N SER A 372 10.94 14.10 -42.92
CA SER A 372 11.00 15.24 -43.84
C SER A 372 12.43 15.63 -44.22
N ASP A 373 12.56 16.33 -45.33
CA ASP A 373 13.81 16.92 -45.83
C ASP A 373 14.50 17.78 -44.74
N ASP A 374 13.81 18.70 -44.09
CA ASP A 374 14.36 19.51 -43.00
C ASP A 374 15.06 18.66 -41.91
N LEU A 375 14.49 17.52 -41.54
CA LEU A 375 15.07 16.63 -40.53
C LEU A 375 16.28 15.83 -41.08
N VAL A 376 16.22 15.42 -42.34
CA VAL A 376 17.33 14.73 -43.01
C VAL A 376 18.55 15.67 -43.12
N GLU A 377 18.32 16.89 -43.57
CA GLU A 377 19.36 17.93 -43.71
C GLU A 377 19.94 18.43 -42.36
N SER A 378 19.19 18.27 -41.26
CA SER A 378 19.62 18.59 -39.91
C SER A 378 20.57 17.56 -39.26
N ILE A 379 20.79 16.41 -39.92
CA ILE A 379 21.67 15.36 -39.37
C ILE A 379 23.11 15.87 -39.20
N THR A 380 23.68 15.59 -38.04
CA THR A 380 25.03 16.06 -37.72
C THR A 380 26.09 15.54 -38.71
N GLY A 381 26.77 16.45 -39.40
CA GLY A 381 27.76 16.10 -40.43
C GLY A 381 27.16 15.87 -41.81
N TYR A 382 25.90 16.28 -42.05
CA TYR A 382 25.28 16.23 -43.36
C TYR A 382 26.11 17.01 -44.38
N SER A 383 26.56 16.36 -45.44
CA SER A 383 27.43 16.99 -46.45
C SER A 383 27.36 16.21 -47.78
N GLU A 384 27.58 16.91 -48.86
CA GLU A 384 27.65 16.36 -50.21
C GLU A 384 28.60 15.17 -50.31
N ASN A 385 28.20 14.08 -50.99
CA ASN A 385 28.88 12.81 -51.15
C ASN A 385 29.06 11.97 -49.90
N ASP A 386 28.52 12.38 -48.75
CA ASP A 386 28.47 11.56 -47.57
C ASP A 386 27.33 10.55 -47.60
N THR A 387 27.35 9.59 -46.69
CA THR A 387 26.40 8.47 -46.68
C THR A 387 25.59 8.54 -45.40
N ILE A 388 24.25 8.55 -45.56
CA ILE A 388 23.27 8.40 -44.49
C ILE A 388 23.13 6.91 -44.15
N ILE A 389 23.37 6.55 -42.88
CA ILE A 389 23.25 5.18 -42.37
C ILE A 389 22.18 5.17 -41.27
N ILE A 390 21.17 4.32 -41.41
CA ILE A 390 20.02 4.27 -40.51
C ILE A 390 19.97 2.92 -39.77
N SER A 391 19.72 3.02 -38.48
CA SER A 391 19.32 1.95 -37.57
C SER A 391 18.04 2.38 -36.85
N ALA A 392 17.56 1.58 -35.92
CA ALA A 392 16.41 1.93 -35.07
C ALA A 392 16.50 1.24 -33.71
N LEU A 393 15.89 1.86 -32.70
CA LEU A 393 15.55 1.24 -31.41
C LEU A 393 14.07 0.90 -31.44
N ILE A 394 13.71 -0.35 -31.15
CA ILE A 394 12.33 -0.75 -30.85
C ILE A 394 12.20 -0.88 -29.35
N PHE A 395 11.15 -0.27 -28.79
CA PHE A 395 10.77 -0.37 -27.40
C PHE A 395 9.40 -1.02 -27.33
N ASP A 396 9.24 -1.99 -26.44
CA ASP A 396 7.94 -2.52 -26.06
C ASP A 396 7.15 -1.55 -25.16
N ILE A 397 5.98 -1.98 -24.69
CA ILE A 397 5.11 -1.15 -23.82
C ILE A 397 5.85 -0.72 -22.55
N PRO A 398 6.44 -1.62 -21.72
CA PRO A 398 7.14 -1.22 -20.51
C PRO A 398 8.47 -0.51 -20.77
N GLY A 399 8.98 -0.56 -22.01
CA GLY A 399 10.20 0.13 -22.43
C GLY A 399 11.47 -0.72 -22.34
N ASN A 400 11.36 -2.06 -22.39
CA ASN A 400 12.51 -2.88 -22.77
C ASN A 400 12.85 -2.56 -24.21
N MET A 401 14.14 -2.64 -24.60
CA MET A 401 14.55 -2.14 -25.90
C MET A 401 15.55 -3.05 -26.59
N THR A 402 15.49 -3.05 -27.92
CA THR A 402 16.48 -3.67 -28.79
C THR A 402 16.95 -2.69 -29.86
N LEU A 403 18.26 -2.58 -30.00
CA LEU A 403 18.89 -1.88 -31.11
C LEU A 403 18.94 -2.81 -32.34
N GLY A 404 18.28 -2.41 -33.42
CA GLY A 404 18.32 -3.11 -34.67
C GLY A 404 19.67 -2.97 -35.39
N ASN A 405 19.94 -3.92 -36.31
CA ASN A 405 21.04 -3.74 -37.24
C ASN A 405 20.71 -2.60 -38.23
N GLN A 406 21.74 -1.92 -38.69
CA GLN A 406 21.58 -0.89 -39.72
C GLN A 406 20.97 -1.47 -41.00
N SER A 407 20.26 -0.64 -41.76
CA SER A 407 19.80 -1.01 -43.09
C SER A 407 20.98 -1.40 -44.01
N LEU A 408 20.75 -2.37 -44.87
CA LEU A 408 21.69 -2.72 -45.92
C LEU A 408 21.74 -1.64 -47.01
N ILE A 409 20.63 -0.89 -47.18
CA ILE A 409 20.53 0.25 -48.10
C ILE A 409 21.09 1.49 -47.39
N LYS A 410 21.96 2.20 -48.07
CA LYS A 410 22.59 3.41 -47.63
C LYS A 410 22.29 4.52 -48.62
N MET A 411 21.91 5.69 -48.15
CA MET A 411 21.59 6.82 -49.03
C MET A 411 22.81 7.71 -49.19
N VAL A 412 23.26 7.93 -50.38
CA VAL A 412 24.33 8.88 -50.71
C VAL A 412 23.70 10.26 -50.91
N ILE A 413 24.27 11.27 -50.28
CA ILE A 413 23.83 12.67 -50.43
C ILE A 413 24.41 13.21 -51.71
N ASN A 414 23.55 13.62 -52.64
CA ASN A 414 23.94 14.25 -53.92
C ASN A 414 22.95 15.34 -54.25
N GLU A 415 23.25 16.55 -53.78
CA GLU A 415 22.40 17.76 -53.94
C GLU A 415 23.00 18.77 -54.92
N SER A 416 24.22 18.48 -55.35
CA SER A 416 24.92 19.36 -56.28
C SER A 416 24.16 19.45 -57.61
N LEU A 417 23.82 20.63 -58.02
CA LEU A 417 23.22 20.88 -59.33
C LEU A 417 24.27 20.63 -60.42
N PRO A 418 23.91 19.93 -61.51
CA PRO A 418 24.80 19.75 -62.60
C PRO A 418 25.13 21.08 -63.25
N ILE A 419 26.42 21.26 -63.62
CA ILE A 419 26.93 22.49 -64.22
C ILE A 419 27.27 22.24 -65.69
N VAL A 420 26.84 23.13 -66.55
CA VAL A 420 27.30 23.11 -67.94
C VAL A 420 28.71 23.73 -67.98
N LEU A 421 29.74 22.93 -68.29
CA LEU A 421 31.15 23.34 -68.28
C LEU A 421 31.49 24.10 -69.59
N ASN A 422 31.02 23.60 -70.72
CA ASN A 422 31.26 24.16 -72.04
C ASN A 422 30.03 24.09 -72.88
N SER A 423 29.81 25.09 -73.67
CA SER A 423 28.76 25.09 -74.72
C SER A 423 29.25 25.76 -75.98
N ASN A 424 28.89 25.21 -77.11
CA ASN A 424 29.20 25.74 -78.41
C ASN A 424 27.98 25.67 -79.31
N ILE A 425 27.62 26.74 -80.00
CA ILE A 425 26.55 26.77 -81.00
C ILE A 425 27.16 27.03 -82.37
N GLU A 426 26.75 26.25 -83.34
CA GLU A 426 27.22 26.34 -84.72
C GLU A 426 26.09 26.03 -85.71
N SER A 427 26.22 26.49 -86.97
CA SER A 427 25.36 26.11 -88.06
C SER A 427 26.07 25.28 -89.08
N ASP A 428 25.33 24.60 -89.95
CA ASP A 428 25.83 23.88 -91.09
C ASP A 428 26.21 24.82 -92.28
N PHE A 429 26.19 26.16 -92.00
CA PHE A 429 26.57 27.15 -92.98
C PHE A 429 28.11 27.18 -93.13
N SER A 430 28.63 27.67 -94.29
CA SER A 430 30.10 27.72 -94.57
C SER A 430 30.88 28.57 -93.56
N ASP A 431 30.29 29.56 -93.01
CA ASP A 431 30.68 30.25 -91.79
C ASP A 431 29.77 29.83 -90.65
N SER A 432 30.21 28.93 -89.78
CA SER A 432 29.36 28.32 -88.72
C SER A 432 28.84 29.33 -87.69
N SER A 433 29.29 30.54 -87.72
CA SER A 433 28.75 31.63 -86.89
C SER A 433 27.54 32.33 -87.50
N LEU A 434 27.19 32.01 -88.74
CA LEU A 434 26.06 32.56 -89.49
C LEU A 434 25.02 31.46 -89.78
N ALA A 435 23.76 31.81 -89.79
CA ALA A 435 22.66 30.89 -90.15
C ALA A 435 21.69 31.61 -91.08
N ALA A 436 21.12 30.84 -92.06
CA ALA A 436 20.05 31.29 -92.92
C ALA A 436 18.79 30.46 -92.70
N VAL A 437 17.67 30.86 -93.30
CA VAL A 437 16.44 30.05 -93.24
C VAL A 437 16.69 28.67 -93.80
N GLY A 438 16.49 27.65 -92.97
CA GLY A 438 16.73 26.22 -93.27
C GLY A 438 18.11 25.72 -92.92
N SER A 439 19.00 26.50 -92.30
CA SER A 439 20.24 25.99 -91.73
C SER A 439 19.94 25.14 -90.50
N LEU A 440 20.71 24.04 -90.40
CA LEU A 440 20.71 23.16 -89.22
C LEU A 440 21.53 23.87 -88.11
N ILE A 441 20.91 24.16 -86.95
CA ILE A 441 21.61 24.69 -85.77
C ILE A 441 21.98 23.56 -84.88
N LYS A 442 23.23 23.52 -84.47
CA LYS A 442 23.81 22.52 -83.57
C LYS A 442 24.32 23.21 -82.32
N LEU A 443 23.81 22.78 -81.15
CA LEU A 443 24.32 23.15 -79.86
C LEU A 443 25.03 21.93 -79.22
N SER A 444 26.31 22.02 -78.96
CA SER A 444 27.09 21.04 -78.24
C SER A 444 27.42 21.56 -76.87
N PHE A 445 27.27 20.76 -75.85
CA PHE A 445 27.66 21.15 -74.48
C PHE A 445 28.15 19.94 -73.69
N SER A 446 28.87 20.19 -72.60
CA SER A 446 29.28 19.16 -71.66
C SER A 446 28.89 19.57 -70.23
N THR A 447 28.61 18.59 -69.41
CA THR A 447 28.30 18.78 -67.97
C THR A 447 29.40 18.24 -67.09
N ASP A 448 29.48 18.73 -65.85
CA ASP A 448 30.44 18.26 -64.85
C ASP A 448 30.13 16.84 -64.35
N THR A 449 28.84 16.47 -64.38
CA THR A 449 28.33 15.16 -63.96
C THR A 449 27.43 14.56 -65.05
N GLU A 450 27.20 13.24 -64.95
CA GLU A 450 26.21 12.54 -65.77
C GLU A 450 24.79 13.08 -65.45
N ILE A 451 24.04 13.44 -66.44
CA ILE A 451 22.68 13.95 -66.31
C ILE A 451 21.69 13.07 -67.10
N GLN A 452 20.41 13.15 -66.69
CA GLN A 452 19.31 12.62 -67.50
C GLN A 452 19.21 13.45 -68.80
N THR A 453 18.53 12.88 -69.83
CA THR A 453 18.32 13.61 -71.09
C THR A 453 17.76 14.98 -70.86
N PRO A 454 18.53 16.06 -71.13
CA PRO A 454 18.07 17.42 -70.88
C PRO A 454 17.10 17.89 -71.95
N SER A 455 16.24 18.85 -71.57
CA SER A 455 15.44 19.59 -72.57
C SER A 455 16.22 20.78 -73.06
N VAL A 456 16.40 20.90 -74.35
CA VAL A 456 17.12 22.02 -75.00
C VAL A 456 16.18 22.76 -75.88
N PHE A 457 16.16 24.07 -75.74
CA PHE A 457 15.41 25.00 -76.61
C PHE A 457 16.34 25.85 -77.42
N ILE A 458 16.12 25.92 -78.73
CA ILE A 458 16.81 26.83 -79.64
C ILE A 458 15.75 27.74 -80.29
N SER A 459 15.83 29.07 -80.05
CA SER A 459 14.82 30.02 -80.48
C SER A 459 13.39 29.69 -80.00
N ASP A 460 13.27 29.27 -78.70
CA ASP A 460 12.03 28.87 -78.02
C ASP A 460 11.36 27.58 -78.54
N GLU A 461 12.01 26.85 -79.44
CA GLU A 461 11.55 25.60 -79.97
C GLU A 461 12.40 24.43 -79.41
N ILE A 462 11.73 23.24 -79.20
CA ILE A 462 12.39 22.06 -78.65
C ILE A 462 13.36 21.50 -79.72
N ALA A 463 14.64 21.41 -79.38
CA ALA A 463 15.66 20.78 -80.19
C ALA A 463 15.72 19.28 -79.98
N THR A 464 16.11 18.52 -81.01
CA THR A 464 16.42 17.10 -80.88
C THR A 464 17.75 16.94 -80.17
N ILE A 465 17.80 16.20 -79.06
CA ILE A 465 18.98 16.02 -78.23
C ILE A 465 19.54 14.57 -78.35
N THR A 466 20.87 14.45 -78.36
CA THR A 466 21.60 13.20 -78.40
C THR A 466 22.74 13.20 -77.43
N ASN A 467 22.90 12.15 -76.59
CA ASN A 467 24.12 11.95 -75.81
C ASN A 467 25.21 11.43 -76.75
N ILE A 468 26.33 12.07 -76.82
CA ILE A 468 27.44 11.68 -77.69
C ILE A 468 28.32 10.63 -77.04
N GLU A 469 28.76 10.94 -75.80
CA GLU A 469 29.55 10.02 -74.96
C GLU A 469 29.66 10.66 -73.53
N GLY A 470 29.28 9.89 -72.49
CA GLY A 470 29.40 10.30 -71.10
C GLY A 470 28.61 11.61 -70.85
N ASN A 471 29.32 12.67 -70.43
CA ASN A 471 28.72 13.96 -70.07
C ASN A 471 28.61 14.94 -71.27
N ASN A 472 28.83 14.47 -72.48
CA ASN A 472 28.79 15.30 -73.73
C ASN A 472 27.47 15.15 -74.46
N TRP A 473 26.86 16.25 -74.78
CA TRP A 473 25.54 16.34 -75.41
C TRP A 473 25.56 17.17 -76.66
N GLU A 474 24.76 16.79 -77.59
CA GLU A 474 24.55 17.52 -78.83
C GLU A 474 23.06 17.65 -79.10
N SER A 475 22.62 18.85 -79.41
CA SER A 475 21.26 19.10 -79.83
C SER A 475 21.20 19.75 -81.19
N THR A 476 20.19 19.44 -81.96
CA THR A 476 20.01 19.94 -83.33
C THR A 476 18.60 20.51 -83.53
N TYR A 477 18.54 21.60 -84.18
CA TYR A 477 17.27 22.31 -84.54
C TYR A 477 17.25 22.79 -85.96
#